data_a157c1ba74c1d63dadd528c6fa88d504
#
_entry.id   a157c1ba74c1d63dadd528c6fa88d504
#
_cell.length_a   1.000
_cell.length_b   1.000
_cell.length_c   1.000
_cell.angle_alpha   90.00
_cell.angle_beta   90.00
_cell.angle_gamma   90.00
#
_symmetry.space_group_name_H-M   'P 1'
#
loop_
_entity.id
_entity.type
_entity.pdbx_description
1 polymer ?
#
loop_
_entity_poly.entity_id
_entity_poly.type
_entity_poly.pdbx_seq_one_letter_code
_entity_poly.pdbx_strand_id
1 'polypeptide(L)'
;LHTAYRRQRQMCIRDRLGGAIFRTPKFWKQERDMHAKAIDLLRIFGLEGLANTEAANLPYGAQRKLEIARALATGMKLLLLDEPAAGMNPTETEDLLHCINVIRDRFGIAILLIEHDMSLVMNVCQRIQVLDYGRTIASGLPEEIANDPQVISAYLGADDTDETAEGREA
;
A
#
# COMPACT_ATOMS: atom_id res chain seq x y z
N LEU A 1 -8.35 -8.60 -11.85
CA LEU A 1 -7.63 -9.86 -12.07
C LEU A 1 -7.23 -10.08 -13.53
N HIS A 2 -8.10 -9.83 -14.53
CA HIS A 2 -7.76 -10.06 -15.93
C HIS A 2 -6.55 -9.27 -16.44
N THR A 3 -6.35 -8.03 -16.02
CA THR A 3 -5.24 -7.19 -16.51
C THR A 3 -3.90 -7.49 -15.82
N ALA A 4 -3.89 -7.86 -14.54
CA ALA A 4 -2.66 -8.24 -13.83
C ALA A 4 -2.17 -9.62 -14.26
N TYR A 5 -3.08 -10.57 -14.39
CA TYR A 5 -2.82 -11.90 -14.92
C TYR A 5 -2.30 -11.83 -16.37
N ARG A 6 -2.78 -10.89 -17.18
CA ARG A 6 -2.29 -10.66 -18.55
C ARG A 6 -0.86 -10.12 -18.59
N ARG A 7 -0.46 -9.20 -17.69
CA ARG A 7 0.92 -8.67 -17.66
C ARG A 7 1.93 -9.71 -17.17
N GLN A 8 1.60 -10.47 -16.13
CA GLN A 8 2.46 -11.60 -15.69
C GLN A 8 2.52 -12.70 -16.74
N ARG A 9 1.42 -12.99 -17.42
CA ARG A 9 1.42 -13.91 -18.55
C ARG A 9 2.34 -13.45 -19.68
N GLN A 10 2.41 -12.16 -19.98
CA GLN A 10 3.32 -11.63 -21.02
C GLN A 10 4.80 -11.75 -20.62
N MET A 11 5.17 -11.61 -19.33
CA MET A 11 6.54 -11.89 -18.89
C MET A 11 6.90 -13.38 -18.97
N CYS A 12 5.97 -14.28 -18.68
CA CYS A 12 6.18 -15.73 -18.82
C CYS A 12 6.13 -16.24 -20.25
N ILE A 13 5.37 -15.60 -21.13
CA ILE A 13 5.22 -15.99 -22.55
C ILE A 13 6.52 -15.77 -23.33
N ARG A 14 7.34 -14.77 -22.96
CA ARG A 14 8.57 -14.44 -23.69
C ARG A 14 9.62 -15.55 -23.68
N ASP A 15 9.61 -16.42 -22.66
CA ASP A 15 10.61 -17.47 -22.53
C ASP A 15 10.15 -18.89 -22.89
N ARG A 16 8.84 -19.14 -23.12
CA ARG A 16 8.31 -20.51 -23.24
C ARG A 16 7.04 -20.68 -24.06
N LEU A 17 6.93 -20.07 -25.22
CA LEU A 17 5.79 -20.28 -26.14
C LEU A 17 5.52 -21.77 -26.41
N GLY A 18 6.56 -22.58 -26.61
CA GLY A 18 6.42 -24.02 -26.86
C GLY A 18 5.83 -24.78 -25.66
N GLY A 19 6.26 -24.46 -24.42
CA GLY A 19 5.76 -25.11 -23.21
C GLY A 19 4.28 -24.79 -22.91
N ALA A 20 3.83 -23.58 -23.24
CA ALA A 20 2.44 -23.15 -23.07
C ALA A 20 1.50 -23.79 -24.10
N ILE A 21 1.98 -23.98 -25.34
CA ILE A 21 1.21 -24.62 -26.43
C ILE A 21 1.03 -26.12 -26.15
N PHE A 22 2.09 -26.82 -25.77
CA PHE A 22 2.08 -28.28 -25.53
C PHE A 22 1.69 -28.68 -24.10
N ARG A 23 1.38 -27.73 -23.20
CA ARG A 23 0.96 -27.98 -21.81
C ARG A 23 1.80 -29.05 -21.10
N THR A 24 3.14 -28.93 -21.21
CA THR A 24 4.08 -29.92 -20.65
C THR A 24 3.92 -30.09 -19.13
N PRO A 25 4.33 -31.23 -18.52
CA PRO A 25 4.30 -31.40 -17.05
C PRO A 25 5.03 -30.29 -16.30
N LYS A 26 6.09 -29.72 -16.88
CA LYS A 26 6.82 -28.58 -16.34
C LYS A 26 5.97 -27.31 -16.32
N PHE A 27 5.14 -27.08 -17.34
CA PHE A 27 4.20 -25.97 -17.40
C PHE A 27 3.16 -26.07 -16.26
N TRP A 28 2.56 -27.24 -16.07
CA TRP A 28 1.58 -27.46 -15.00
C TRP A 28 2.17 -27.32 -13.60
N LYS A 29 3.43 -27.74 -13.40
CA LYS A 29 4.13 -27.52 -12.15
C LYS A 29 4.31 -26.03 -11.85
N GLN A 30 4.77 -25.27 -12.82
CA GLN A 30 4.96 -23.81 -12.69
C GLN A 30 3.64 -23.06 -12.44
N GLU A 31 2.58 -23.45 -13.13
CA GLU A 31 1.25 -22.87 -12.94
C GLU A 31 0.76 -23.08 -11.49
N ARG A 32 0.94 -24.29 -10.95
CA ARG A 32 0.62 -24.59 -9.55
C ARG A 32 1.48 -23.81 -8.56
N ASP A 33 2.78 -23.72 -8.82
CA ASP A 33 3.70 -22.96 -7.97
C ASP A 33 3.36 -21.46 -7.96
N MET A 34 2.99 -20.90 -9.12
CA MET A 34 2.53 -19.50 -9.23
C MET A 34 1.19 -19.28 -8.52
N HIS A 35 0.26 -20.21 -8.69
CA HIS A 35 -1.03 -20.14 -8.00
C HIS A 35 -0.85 -20.21 -6.48
N ALA A 36 -0.02 -21.13 -5.98
CA ALA A 36 0.28 -21.24 -4.55
C ALA A 36 0.88 -19.93 -4.00
N LYS A 37 1.86 -19.36 -4.70
CA LYS A 37 2.45 -18.07 -4.32
C LYS A 37 1.43 -16.92 -4.32
N ALA A 38 0.51 -16.90 -5.28
CA ALA A 38 -0.55 -15.89 -5.34
C ALA A 38 -1.50 -16.03 -4.14
N ILE A 39 -1.90 -17.24 -3.78
CA ILE A 39 -2.74 -17.50 -2.59
C ILE A 39 -1.99 -17.12 -1.30
N ASP A 40 -0.70 -17.41 -1.19
CA ASP A 40 0.10 -17.02 -0.04
C ASP A 40 0.19 -15.51 0.13
N LEU A 41 0.31 -14.76 -0.99
CA LEU A 41 0.24 -13.30 -0.95
C LEU A 41 -1.15 -12.81 -0.53
N LEU A 42 -2.22 -13.36 -1.09
CA LEU A 42 -3.58 -12.99 -0.72
C LEU A 42 -3.87 -13.26 0.77
N ARG A 43 -3.31 -14.33 1.33
CA ARG A 43 -3.45 -14.68 2.75
C ARG A 43 -2.87 -13.62 3.68
N ILE A 44 -1.76 -12.96 3.29
CA ILE A 44 -1.15 -11.87 4.08
C ILE A 44 -2.15 -10.72 4.27
N PHE A 45 -3.02 -10.51 3.29
CA PHE A 45 -4.02 -9.45 3.28
C PHE A 45 -5.41 -9.91 3.70
N GLY A 46 -5.58 -11.19 4.10
CA GLY A 46 -6.87 -11.76 4.44
C GLY A 46 -7.83 -11.89 3.24
N LEU A 47 -7.29 -11.98 2.02
CA LEU A 47 -8.06 -12.01 0.78
C LEU A 47 -8.16 -13.41 0.14
N GLU A 48 -7.65 -14.47 0.79
CA GLU A 48 -7.65 -15.82 0.21
C GLU A 48 -9.06 -16.35 -0.05
N GLY A 49 -10.03 -16.01 0.81
CA GLY A 49 -11.44 -16.39 0.62
C GLY A 49 -12.10 -15.70 -0.59
N LEU A 50 -11.52 -14.60 -1.07
CA LEU A 50 -12.00 -13.81 -2.20
C LEU A 50 -11.22 -14.06 -3.50
N ALA A 51 -10.36 -15.09 -3.53
CA ALA A 51 -9.47 -15.38 -4.66
C ALA A 51 -10.20 -15.59 -6.00
N ASN A 52 -11.44 -16.05 -5.97
CA ASN A 52 -12.29 -16.27 -7.16
C ASN A 52 -13.27 -15.13 -7.45
N THR A 53 -13.27 -14.08 -6.63
CA THR A 53 -14.12 -12.90 -6.83
C THR A 53 -13.49 -11.96 -7.85
N GLU A 54 -14.29 -11.37 -8.72
CA GLU A 54 -13.82 -10.31 -9.61
C GLU A 54 -13.37 -9.09 -8.80
N ALA A 55 -12.22 -8.52 -9.16
CA ALA A 55 -11.65 -7.39 -8.43
C ALA A 55 -12.60 -6.18 -8.34
N ALA A 56 -13.42 -5.97 -9.36
CA ALA A 56 -14.42 -4.89 -9.39
C ALA A 56 -15.55 -5.07 -8.36
N ASN A 57 -15.79 -6.30 -7.90
CA ASN A 57 -16.85 -6.65 -6.95
C ASN A 57 -16.33 -6.71 -5.50
N LEU A 58 -15.05 -6.41 -5.27
CA LEU A 58 -14.48 -6.35 -3.93
C LEU A 58 -14.85 -5.03 -3.23
N PRO A 59 -15.01 -5.02 -1.90
CA PRO A 59 -15.05 -3.79 -1.12
C PRO A 59 -13.79 -2.94 -1.38
N TYR A 60 -13.90 -1.61 -1.23
CA TYR A 60 -12.82 -0.68 -1.57
C TYR A 60 -11.50 -1.00 -0.85
N GLY A 61 -11.53 -1.23 0.47
CA GLY A 61 -10.35 -1.62 1.24
C GLY A 61 -9.70 -2.92 0.75
N ALA A 62 -10.51 -3.90 0.32
CA ALA A 62 -10.01 -5.15 -0.26
C ALA A 62 -9.37 -4.91 -1.65
N GLN A 63 -9.90 -3.98 -2.45
CA GLN A 63 -9.29 -3.59 -3.73
C GLN A 63 -7.91 -2.99 -3.52
N ARG A 64 -7.75 -2.06 -2.54
CA ARG A 64 -6.45 -1.46 -2.19
C ARG A 64 -5.43 -2.50 -1.71
N LYS A 65 -5.83 -3.40 -0.83
CA LYS A 65 -5.00 -4.53 -0.39
C LYS A 65 -4.58 -5.42 -1.57
N LEU A 66 -5.48 -5.67 -2.51
CA LEU A 66 -5.18 -6.44 -3.72
C LEU A 66 -4.18 -5.73 -4.65
N GLU A 67 -4.25 -4.40 -4.78
CA GLU A 67 -3.28 -3.61 -5.56
C GLU A 67 -1.86 -3.77 -4.99
N ILE A 68 -1.71 -3.69 -3.68
CA ILE A 68 -0.42 -3.90 -3.00
C ILE A 68 0.07 -5.35 -3.18
N ALA A 69 -0.81 -6.34 -3.00
CA ALA A 69 -0.48 -7.75 -3.22
C ALA A 69 0.02 -8.00 -4.67
N ARG A 70 -0.60 -7.35 -5.66
CA ARG A 70 -0.17 -7.41 -7.07
C ARG A 70 1.22 -6.82 -7.27
N ALA A 71 1.49 -5.69 -6.62
CA ALA A 71 2.80 -5.06 -6.68
C ALA A 71 3.87 -5.99 -6.09
N LEU A 72 3.63 -6.58 -4.91
CA LEU A 72 4.54 -7.53 -4.26
C LEU A 72 4.83 -8.77 -5.12
N ALA A 73 3.85 -9.25 -5.88
CA ALA A 73 4.02 -10.40 -6.77
C ALA A 73 5.10 -10.19 -7.86
N THR A 74 5.52 -8.94 -8.11
CA THR A 74 6.60 -8.63 -9.06
C THR A 74 8.00 -8.82 -8.49
N GLY A 75 8.14 -9.06 -7.16
CA GLY A 75 9.43 -9.22 -6.49
C GLY A 75 10.22 -7.92 -6.38
N MET A 76 9.53 -6.79 -6.20
CA MET A 76 10.16 -5.48 -6.06
C MET A 76 10.98 -5.36 -4.78
N LYS A 77 11.93 -4.42 -4.76
CA LYS A 77 12.73 -4.05 -3.58
C LYS A 77 12.24 -2.75 -2.92
N LEU A 78 11.47 -1.96 -3.64
CA LEU A 78 10.90 -0.70 -3.19
C LEU A 78 9.43 -0.66 -3.59
N LEU A 79 8.55 -0.40 -2.62
CA LEU A 79 7.12 -0.17 -2.81
C LEU A 79 6.82 1.31 -2.57
N LEU A 80 6.15 1.94 -3.53
CA LEU A 80 5.69 3.32 -3.42
C LEU A 80 4.19 3.29 -3.19
N LEU A 81 3.74 3.92 -2.11
CA LEU A 81 2.33 4.04 -1.73
C LEU A 81 1.98 5.53 -1.63
N ASP A 82 1.02 5.94 -2.43
CA ASP A 82 0.50 7.30 -2.45
C ASP A 82 -0.92 7.28 -1.91
N GLU A 83 -1.11 7.88 -0.73
CA GLU A 83 -2.36 7.93 0.03
C GLU A 83 -3.12 6.58 0.06
N PRO A 84 -2.48 5.48 0.49
CA PRO A 84 -3.09 4.17 0.38
C PRO A 84 -4.33 3.99 1.26
N ALA A 85 -4.47 4.79 2.32
CA ALA A 85 -5.60 4.77 3.24
C ALA A 85 -6.76 5.70 2.83
N ALA A 86 -6.60 6.50 1.77
CA ALA A 86 -7.63 7.45 1.35
C ALA A 86 -8.98 6.77 1.09
N GLY A 87 -10.03 7.26 1.71
CA GLY A 87 -11.40 6.74 1.57
C GLY A 87 -11.70 5.43 2.32
N MET A 88 -10.77 4.97 3.16
CA MET A 88 -11.00 3.84 4.08
C MET A 88 -11.62 4.30 5.39
N ASN A 89 -12.38 3.41 6.02
CA ASN A 89 -12.80 3.61 7.40
C ASN A 89 -11.64 3.30 8.39
N PRO A 90 -11.72 3.73 9.67
CA PRO A 90 -10.63 3.53 10.64
C PRO A 90 -10.17 2.07 10.77
N THR A 91 -11.09 1.13 10.82
CA THR A 91 -10.76 -0.30 10.94
C THR A 91 -10.02 -0.82 9.70
N GLU A 92 -10.44 -0.42 8.49
CA GLU A 92 -9.77 -0.78 7.24
C GLU A 92 -8.37 -0.18 7.18
N THR A 93 -8.20 1.05 7.69
CA THR A 93 -6.91 1.73 7.77
C THR A 93 -5.97 0.98 8.70
N GLU A 94 -6.39 0.62 9.92
CA GLU A 94 -5.60 -0.17 10.87
C GLU A 94 -5.17 -1.50 10.28
N ASP A 95 -6.08 -2.21 9.63
CA ASP A 95 -5.80 -3.46 8.91
C ASP A 95 -4.76 -3.28 7.80
N LEU A 96 -4.85 -2.18 7.04
CA LEU A 96 -3.89 -1.87 5.99
C LEU A 96 -2.50 -1.60 6.58
N LEU A 97 -2.41 -0.81 7.66
CA LEU A 97 -1.17 -0.50 8.35
C LEU A 97 -0.49 -1.76 8.90
N HIS A 98 -1.29 -2.65 9.51
CA HIS A 98 -0.80 -3.95 9.93
C HIS A 98 -0.21 -4.73 8.75
N CYS A 99 -0.91 -4.80 7.61
CA CYS A 99 -0.41 -5.44 6.40
C CYS A 99 0.90 -4.81 5.91
N ILE A 100 1.01 -3.48 5.89
CA ILE A 100 2.23 -2.75 5.48
C ILE A 100 3.43 -3.15 6.34
N ASN A 101 3.27 -3.21 7.67
CA ASN A 101 4.32 -3.64 8.59
C ASN A 101 4.72 -5.11 8.34
N VAL A 102 3.73 -6.01 8.22
CA VAL A 102 3.99 -7.43 7.94
C VAL A 102 4.76 -7.64 6.65
N ILE A 103 4.40 -6.94 5.56
CA ILE A 103 5.08 -7.10 4.27
C ILE A 103 6.49 -6.51 4.31
N ARG A 104 6.69 -5.35 4.96
CA ARG A 104 8.03 -4.77 5.15
C ARG A 104 8.97 -5.77 5.80
N ASP A 105 8.53 -6.35 6.91
CA ASP A 105 9.35 -7.25 7.74
C ASP A 105 9.54 -8.61 7.06
N ARG A 106 8.49 -9.16 6.43
CA ARG A 106 8.55 -10.48 5.79
C ARG A 106 9.34 -10.48 4.48
N PHE A 107 9.25 -9.41 3.68
CA PHE A 107 9.91 -9.35 2.37
C PHE A 107 11.22 -8.55 2.39
N GLY A 108 11.52 -7.85 3.48
CA GLY A 108 12.72 -7.02 3.60
C GLY A 108 12.79 -5.93 2.52
N ILE A 109 11.64 -5.37 2.13
CA ILE A 109 11.54 -4.31 1.12
C ILE A 109 11.53 -2.94 1.77
N ALA A 110 12.03 -1.94 1.06
CA ALA A 110 11.82 -0.55 1.42
C ALA A 110 10.41 -0.12 1.00
N ILE A 111 9.76 0.70 1.84
CA ILE A 111 8.44 1.27 1.55
C ILE A 111 8.56 2.79 1.66
N LEU A 112 8.19 3.50 0.61
CA LEU A 112 7.99 4.94 0.63
C LEU A 112 6.49 5.22 0.64
N LEU A 113 6.04 5.84 1.72
CA LEU A 113 4.64 6.19 1.95
C LEU A 113 4.48 7.70 1.84
N ILE A 114 3.50 8.15 1.05
CA ILE A 114 3.04 9.54 1.01
C ILE A 114 1.68 9.56 1.68
N GLU A 115 1.56 10.34 2.72
CA GLU A 115 0.32 10.48 3.51
C GLU A 115 0.24 11.87 4.15
N HIS A 116 -0.96 12.32 4.41
CA HIS A 116 -1.24 13.57 5.09
C HIS A 116 -1.81 13.33 6.51
N ASP A 117 -2.21 12.10 6.85
CA ASP A 117 -2.62 11.73 8.20
C ASP A 117 -1.39 11.50 9.08
N MET A 118 -1.10 12.46 9.95
CA MET A 118 0.03 12.43 10.87
C MET A 118 -0.04 11.23 11.82
N SER A 119 -1.23 10.85 12.29
CA SER A 119 -1.42 9.71 13.19
C SER A 119 -0.98 8.41 12.51
N LEU A 120 -1.37 8.22 11.27
CA LEU A 120 -0.97 7.08 10.45
C LEU A 120 0.55 7.04 10.24
N VAL A 121 1.13 8.16 9.81
CA VAL A 121 2.57 8.28 9.52
C VAL A 121 3.42 7.99 10.74
N MET A 122 3.06 8.56 11.91
CA MET A 122 3.78 8.36 13.18
C MET A 122 3.78 6.90 13.64
N ASN A 123 2.73 6.14 13.35
CA ASN A 123 2.61 4.75 13.79
C ASN A 123 3.33 3.74 12.88
N VAL A 124 3.60 4.08 11.61
CA VAL A 124 4.11 3.12 10.62
C VAL A 124 5.52 3.44 10.15
N CYS A 125 5.86 4.72 10.04
CA CYS A 125 7.12 5.14 9.46
C CYS A 125 8.28 5.05 10.44
N GLN A 126 9.43 4.55 9.96
CA GLN A 126 10.67 4.54 10.73
C GLN A 126 11.41 5.88 10.60
N ARG A 127 11.17 6.60 9.53
CA ARG A 127 11.72 7.92 9.24
C ARG A 127 10.70 8.72 8.45
N ILE A 128 10.58 10.00 8.78
CA ILE A 128 9.62 10.91 8.20
C ILE A 128 10.37 12.08 7.57
N GLN A 129 9.90 12.51 6.41
CA GLN A 129 10.28 13.76 5.78
C GLN A 129 9.01 14.58 5.57
N VAL A 130 8.94 15.75 6.19
CA VAL A 130 7.79 16.64 6.11
C VAL A 130 8.00 17.64 4.98
N LEU A 131 7.01 17.75 4.11
CA LEU A 131 6.99 18.67 3.00
C LEU A 131 5.90 19.72 3.21
N ASP A 132 6.26 20.99 2.99
CA ASP A 132 5.33 22.10 2.95
C ASP A 132 5.59 22.90 1.67
N TYR A 133 4.54 23.13 0.85
CA TYR A 133 4.63 23.75 -0.49
C TYR A 133 5.82 23.23 -1.34
N GLY A 134 6.07 21.90 -1.30
CA GLY A 134 7.14 21.27 -2.07
C GLY A 134 8.55 21.45 -1.51
N ARG A 135 8.70 22.01 -0.32
CA ARG A 135 9.98 22.19 0.39
C ARG A 135 10.02 21.28 1.60
N THR A 136 11.16 20.65 1.84
CA THR A 136 11.37 19.90 3.10
C THR A 136 11.52 20.90 4.24
N ILE A 137 10.63 20.81 5.25
CA ILE A 137 10.67 21.62 6.45
C ILE A 137 11.27 20.86 7.63
N ALA A 138 11.12 19.54 7.68
CA ALA A 138 11.70 18.68 8.71
C ALA A 138 12.01 17.29 8.16
N SER A 139 12.97 16.58 8.80
CA SER A 139 13.27 15.18 8.50
C SER A 139 13.91 14.52 9.71
N GLY A 140 13.30 13.42 10.20
CA GLY A 140 13.77 12.76 11.41
C GLY A 140 13.00 11.50 11.75
N LEU A 141 13.15 11.06 13.00
CA LEU A 141 12.35 9.98 13.60
C LEU A 141 10.95 10.52 13.93
N PRO A 142 9.93 9.64 14.07
CA PRO A 142 8.58 10.07 14.43
C PRO A 142 8.53 10.95 15.67
N GLU A 143 9.28 10.60 16.72
CA GLU A 143 9.35 11.37 17.97
C GLU A 143 9.95 12.77 17.78
N GLU A 144 10.94 12.92 16.90
CA GLU A 144 11.56 14.19 16.56
C GLU A 144 10.59 15.08 15.81
N ILE A 145 9.89 14.52 14.84
CA ILE A 145 8.90 15.20 13.99
C ILE A 145 7.68 15.64 14.80
N ALA A 146 7.20 14.82 15.73
CA ALA A 146 6.06 15.14 16.59
C ALA A 146 6.30 16.38 17.49
N ASN A 147 7.58 16.66 17.80
CA ASN A 147 7.96 17.78 18.66
C ASN A 147 8.59 18.96 17.89
N ASP A 148 8.65 18.88 16.56
CA ASP A 148 9.24 19.94 15.74
C ASP A 148 8.30 21.15 15.64
N PRO A 149 8.71 22.36 16.10
CA PRO A 149 7.86 23.54 16.07
C PRO A 149 7.38 23.96 14.68
N GLN A 150 8.17 23.69 13.62
CA GLN A 150 7.79 24.02 12.26
C GLN A 150 6.70 23.09 11.76
N VAL A 151 6.78 21.80 12.11
CA VAL A 151 5.75 20.81 11.77
C VAL A 151 4.46 21.10 12.53
N ILE A 152 4.56 21.40 13.84
CA ILE A 152 3.41 21.78 14.66
C ILE A 152 2.70 23.00 14.08
N SER A 153 3.46 24.03 13.69
CA SER A 153 2.88 25.23 13.08
C SER A 153 2.24 24.99 11.72
N ALA A 154 2.83 24.10 10.90
CA ALA A 154 2.34 23.86 9.54
C ALA A 154 1.13 22.91 9.48
N TYR A 155 1.04 21.94 10.40
CA TYR A 155 0.06 20.84 10.33
C TYR A 155 -0.90 20.77 11.53
N LEU A 156 -0.46 21.21 12.71
CA LEU A 156 -1.26 21.12 13.94
C LEU A 156 -1.76 22.49 14.44
N GLY A 157 -1.18 23.59 13.94
CA GLY A 157 -1.60 24.95 14.26
C GLY A 157 -2.68 25.53 13.35
N ALA A 158 -3.07 24.82 12.28
CA ALA A 158 -4.09 25.28 11.34
C ALA A 158 -5.54 25.00 11.80
N ASP A 159 -5.73 24.03 12.70
CA ASP A 159 -7.08 23.62 13.14
C ASP A 159 -7.73 24.58 14.14
N ASP A 160 -6.95 25.47 14.79
CA ASP A 160 -7.51 26.39 15.82
C ASP A 160 -7.95 27.77 15.29
N THR A 161 -7.80 28.06 13.99
CA THR A 161 -8.09 29.41 13.45
C THR A 161 -9.39 29.54 12.67
N ASP A 162 -10.06 28.46 12.30
CA ASP A 162 -11.29 28.53 11.48
C ASP A 162 -12.60 28.60 12.31
N GLU A 163 -12.60 28.32 13.63
CA GLU A 163 -13.84 28.40 14.42
C GLU A 163 -14.14 29.78 15.06
N THR A 164 -13.24 30.78 14.91
CA THR A 164 -13.46 32.09 15.57
C THR A 164 -13.82 33.24 14.63
N ALA A 165 -14.00 33.00 13.33
CA ALA A 165 -14.27 34.08 12.35
C ALA A 165 -15.78 34.31 12.07
N GLU A 166 -16.71 33.42 12.48
CA GLU A 166 -18.17 33.59 12.20
C GLU A 166 -19.03 34.16 13.33
N GLY A 167 -18.40 34.67 14.39
CA GLY A 167 -19.12 35.13 15.60
C GLY A 167 -19.16 36.64 15.85
N ARG A 168 -18.81 37.50 14.89
CA ARG A 168 -18.88 38.97 15.10
C ARG A 168 -19.39 39.72 13.89
N GLU A 169 -20.69 39.63 13.64
CA GLU A 169 -21.50 40.68 13.03
C GLU A 169 -22.99 40.38 13.29
N ALA A 170 -23.53 40.92 14.37
CA ALA A 170 -24.93 41.20 14.56
C ALA A 170 -25.09 42.39 15.51
#